data_77d994e07c858d070e6db53f359e99f7
#
_entry.id   77d994e07c858d070e6db53f359e99f7
#
_cell.length_a   1.000
_cell.length_b   1.000
_cell.length_c   1.000
_cell.angle_alpha   90.00
_cell.angle_beta   90.00
_cell.angle_gamma   90.00
#
_symmetry.space_group_name_H-M   'P 1'
#
loop_
_entity.id
_entity.type
_entity.pdbx_description
1 polymer ?
#
loop_
_entity_poly.entity_id
_entity_poly.type
_entity_poly.pdbx_seq_one_letter_code
_entity_poly.pdbx_strand_id
1 'polypeptide(L)'
;MIILNEEGKDKVSSTELSEAVQVDSASIRRDFSYFGALGKRGYGYDVKNLLSFFKKILNQDTLTNVALIGVGNLGRALLNYNFKRSNNIRISCAFDINKEITGRILSGVPVYDMDDLKQQLSDQQITIAILTVPSTAAQKTTDEMVDAGVKGIMNFTPIRLSAPADVRVQNVDLATELQTLIYFLDSDKEDKEN
;
A
#
# COMPACT_ATOMS: atom_id res chain seq x y z
N MET A 1 -12.96 10.79 -0.97
CA MET A 1 -13.99 10.02 -1.72
C MET A 1 -14.65 8.94 -0.87
N ILE A 2 -13.93 8.06 -0.19
CA ILE A 2 -14.50 7.05 0.72
C ILE A 2 -15.33 7.72 1.81
N ILE A 3 -14.80 8.76 2.47
CA ILE A 3 -15.49 9.54 3.51
C ILE A 3 -16.82 10.11 3.00
N LEU A 4 -16.84 10.72 1.81
CA LEU A 4 -18.07 11.28 1.23
C LEU A 4 -19.14 10.21 0.95
N ASN A 5 -18.73 8.99 0.62
CA ASN A 5 -19.65 7.87 0.43
C ASN A 5 -20.17 7.33 1.78
N GLU A 6 -19.34 7.32 2.82
CA GLU A 6 -19.73 6.94 4.20
C GLU A 6 -20.71 7.97 4.79
N GLU A 7 -20.61 9.24 4.43
CA GLU A 7 -21.56 10.32 4.80
C GLU A 7 -22.87 10.29 3.99
N GLY A 8 -23.04 9.32 3.09
CA GLY A 8 -24.25 9.16 2.28
C GLY A 8 -24.45 10.23 1.20
N LYS A 9 -23.38 10.90 0.77
CA LYS A 9 -23.43 11.94 -0.26
C LYS A 9 -23.49 11.32 -1.66
N ASP A 10 -24.56 11.53 -2.38
CA ASP A 10 -24.77 10.96 -3.72
C ASP A 10 -24.00 11.71 -4.82
N LYS A 11 -23.78 13.01 -4.66
CA LYS A 11 -23.11 13.87 -5.66
C LYS A 11 -22.06 14.77 -5.02
N VAL A 12 -21.01 15.07 -5.77
CA VAL A 12 -19.94 16.00 -5.39
C VAL A 12 -19.58 16.91 -6.57
N SER A 13 -19.37 18.19 -6.27
CA SER A 13 -18.90 19.18 -7.27
C SER A 13 -17.38 19.18 -7.39
N SER A 14 -16.83 19.74 -8.48
CA SER A 14 -15.39 19.96 -8.61
C SER A 14 -14.85 20.94 -7.57
N THR A 15 -15.67 21.86 -7.07
CA THR A 15 -15.29 22.81 -6.02
C THR A 15 -15.12 22.08 -4.69
N GLU A 16 -16.07 21.26 -4.28
CA GLU A 16 -15.97 20.45 -3.06
C GLU A 16 -14.79 19.46 -3.09
N LEU A 17 -14.51 18.89 -4.27
CA LEU A 17 -13.32 18.06 -4.45
C LEU A 17 -12.04 18.90 -4.33
N SER A 18 -12.01 20.09 -4.91
CA SER A 18 -10.90 21.06 -4.82
C SER A 18 -10.56 21.40 -3.36
N GLU A 19 -11.57 21.72 -2.57
CA GLU A 19 -11.42 21.99 -1.13
C GLU A 19 -10.87 20.78 -0.36
N ALA A 20 -11.35 19.57 -0.68
CA ALA A 20 -10.95 18.35 0.02
C ALA A 20 -9.51 17.89 -0.30
N VAL A 21 -9.00 18.17 -1.52
CA VAL A 21 -7.68 17.69 -1.97
C VAL A 21 -6.68 18.82 -2.23
N GLN A 22 -7.09 20.09 -1.98
CA GLN A 22 -6.28 21.31 -2.19
C GLN A 22 -5.68 21.40 -3.61
N VAL A 23 -6.45 21.01 -4.61
CA VAL A 23 -6.12 21.08 -6.04
C VAL A 23 -7.16 21.94 -6.73
N ASP A 24 -6.74 22.84 -7.61
CA ASP A 24 -7.65 23.74 -8.34
C ASP A 24 -8.78 23.00 -9.07
N SER A 25 -10.00 23.52 -8.96
CA SER A 25 -11.21 22.90 -9.52
C SER A 25 -11.21 22.80 -11.04
N ALA A 26 -10.50 23.68 -11.75
CA ALA A 26 -10.33 23.60 -13.20
C ALA A 26 -9.39 22.46 -13.58
N SER A 27 -8.33 22.24 -12.80
CA SER A 27 -7.43 21.09 -12.94
C SER A 27 -8.17 19.78 -12.75
N ILE A 28 -8.99 19.66 -11.70
CA ILE A 28 -9.83 18.46 -11.48
C ILE A 28 -10.76 18.21 -12.67
N ARG A 29 -11.41 19.25 -13.18
CA ARG A 29 -12.31 19.10 -14.37
C ARG A 29 -11.55 18.65 -15.61
N ARG A 30 -10.35 19.21 -15.84
CA ARG A 30 -9.50 18.84 -16.97
C ARG A 30 -9.06 17.40 -16.85
N ASP A 31 -8.53 17.01 -15.68
CA ASP A 31 -8.03 15.66 -15.47
C ASP A 31 -9.14 14.61 -15.58
N PHE A 32 -10.32 14.88 -15.03
CA PHE A 32 -11.46 13.99 -15.17
C PHE A 32 -11.98 13.89 -16.60
N SER A 33 -11.78 14.93 -17.43
CA SER A 33 -12.16 14.88 -18.85
C SER A 33 -11.33 13.88 -19.66
N TYR A 34 -10.08 13.62 -19.26
CA TYR A 34 -9.24 12.59 -19.90
C TYR A 34 -9.74 11.16 -19.64
N PHE A 35 -10.47 10.97 -18.57
CA PHE A 35 -11.02 9.66 -18.19
C PHE A 35 -12.44 9.43 -18.73
N GLY A 36 -12.97 10.33 -19.54
CA GLY A 36 -14.32 10.24 -20.12
C GLY A 36 -15.38 10.99 -19.32
N ALA A 37 -16.66 10.71 -19.59
CA ALA A 37 -17.79 11.45 -19.02
C ALA A 37 -18.09 10.99 -17.58
N LEU A 38 -17.22 11.30 -16.61
CA LEU A 38 -17.44 11.00 -15.18
C LEU A 38 -18.51 11.89 -14.52
N GLY A 39 -18.89 12.98 -15.15
CA GLY A 39 -19.92 13.92 -14.67
C GLY A 39 -20.56 14.73 -15.78
N LYS A 40 -21.66 15.44 -15.48
CA LYS A 40 -22.31 16.37 -16.38
C LYS A 40 -22.11 17.81 -15.89
N ARG A 41 -21.87 18.72 -16.83
CA ARG A 41 -21.73 20.15 -16.55
C ARG A 41 -22.97 20.66 -15.78
N GLY A 42 -22.77 21.29 -14.63
CA GLY A 42 -23.81 21.81 -13.75
C GLY A 42 -24.45 20.79 -12.80
N TYR A 43 -24.15 19.49 -12.95
CA TYR A 43 -24.73 18.42 -12.10
C TYR A 43 -23.72 17.78 -11.13
N GLY A 44 -22.42 18.08 -11.31
CA GLY A 44 -21.35 17.46 -10.53
C GLY A 44 -21.10 16.01 -10.93
N TYR A 45 -20.45 15.29 -10.04
CA TYR A 45 -20.05 13.89 -10.21
C TYR A 45 -20.86 13.00 -9.27
N ASP A 46 -21.34 11.87 -9.76
CA ASP A 46 -21.91 10.82 -8.94
C ASP A 46 -20.81 10.16 -8.10
N VAL A 47 -20.97 10.17 -6.77
CA VAL A 47 -19.93 9.70 -5.83
C VAL A 47 -19.66 8.21 -5.98
N LYS A 48 -20.71 7.40 -6.19
CA LYS A 48 -20.57 5.93 -6.34
C LYS A 48 -19.86 5.58 -7.64
N ASN A 49 -20.25 6.25 -8.76
CA ASN A 49 -19.62 6.03 -10.06
C ASN A 49 -18.15 6.48 -10.05
N LEU A 50 -17.87 7.63 -9.46
CA LEU A 50 -16.51 8.15 -9.34
C LEU A 50 -15.63 7.24 -8.46
N LEU A 51 -16.16 6.75 -7.34
CA LEU A 51 -15.48 5.81 -6.46
C LEU A 51 -15.20 4.48 -7.17
N SER A 52 -16.19 3.92 -7.88
CA SER A 52 -16.04 2.69 -8.65
C SER A 52 -14.97 2.83 -9.73
N PHE A 53 -15.00 3.97 -10.47
CA PHE A 53 -14.03 4.29 -11.50
C PHE A 53 -12.59 4.34 -10.93
N PHE A 54 -12.37 5.07 -9.83
CA PHE A 54 -11.04 5.14 -9.22
C PHE A 54 -10.60 3.81 -8.63
N LYS A 55 -11.48 3.04 -7.99
CA LYS A 55 -11.17 1.69 -7.51
C LYS A 55 -10.66 0.80 -8.64
N LYS A 56 -11.30 0.88 -9.81
CA LYS A 56 -10.88 0.09 -10.98
C LYS A 56 -9.52 0.54 -11.53
N ILE A 57 -9.28 1.85 -11.68
CA ILE A 57 -7.99 2.37 -12.16
C ILE A 57 -6.85 2.03 -11.19
N LEU A 58 -7.13 2.08 -9.88
CA LEU A 58 -6.15 1.79 -8.84
C LEU A 58 -6.06 0.28 -8.52
N ASN A 59 -6.72 -0.58 -9.31
CA ASN A 59 -6.81 -2.03 -9.05
C ASN A 59 -7.28 -2.36 -7.62
N GLN A 60 -8.19 -1.54 -7.06
CA GLN A 60 -8.74 -1.71 -5.72
C GLN A 60 -10.12 -2.38 -5.73
N ASP A 61 -10.61 -2.81 -6.87
CA ASP A 61 -11.86 -3.55 -7.06
C ASP A 61 -11.71 -5.06 -6.79
N THR A 62 -10.49 -5.57 -6.83
CA THR A 62 -10.17 -6.96 -6.55
C THR A 62 -9.33 -7.11 -5.28
N LEU A 63 -9.56 -8.21 -4.53
CA LEU A 63 -8.75 -8.52 -3.35
C LEU A 63 -7.35 -8.95 -3.78
N THR A 64 -6.34 -8.20 -3.36
CA THR A 64 -4.93 -8.54 -3.60
C THR A 64 -4.36 -9.26 -2.39
N ASN A 65 -3.93 -10.50 -2.58
CA ASN A 65 -3.21 -11.26 -1.58
C ASN A 65 -1.72 -10.87 -1.60
N VAL A 66 -1.15 -10.66 -0.42
CA VAL A 66 0.27 -10.38 -0.24
C VAL A 66 0.86 -11.31 0.82
N ALA A 67 2.15 -11.61 0.70
CA ALA A 67 2.91 -12.35 1.70
C ALA A 67 3.63 -11.38 2.65
N LEU A 68 3.81 -11.79 3.91
CA LEU A 68 4.66 -11.09 4.87
C LEU A 68 5.89 -11.94 5.17
N ILE A 69 7.08 -11.38 5.00
CA ILE A 69 8.35 -12.07 5.26
C ILE A 69 9.05 -11.43 6.46
N GLY A 70 9.19 -12.24 7.52
CA GLY A 70 9.66 -11.81 8.84
C GLY A 70 8.49 -11.45 9.78
N VAL A 71 8.31 -12.24 10.84
CA VAL A 71 7.22 -12.07 11.82
C VAL A 71 7.78 -11.59 13.17
N GLY A 72 8.73 -10.63 13.09
CA GLY A 72 9.25 -9.89 14.25
C GLY A 72 8.23 -8.84 14.76
N ASN A 73 8.70 -7.85 15.52
CA ASN A 73 7.83 -6.83 16.11
C ASN A 73 6.99 -6.09 15.06
N LEU A 74 7.63 -5.59 13.99
CA LEU A 74 6.93 -4.88 12.92
C LEU A 74 6.02 -5.83 12.12
N GLY A 75 6.50 -7.04 11.78
CA GLY A 75 5.68 -8.02 11.08
C GLY A 75 4.40 -8.37 11.83
N ARG A 76 4.48 -8.59 13.15
CA ARG A 76 3.29 -8.81 14.01
C ARG A 76 2.34 -7.62 14.03
N ALA A 77 2.86 -6.40 14.08
CA ALA A 77 2.05 -5.19 13.99
C ALA A 77 1.29 -5.11 12.65
N LEU A 78 1.96 -5.44 11.55
CA LEU A 78 1.36 -5.46 10.21
C LEU A 78 0.32 -6.57 10.03
N LEU A 79 0.49 -7.74 10.65
CA LEU A 79 -0.53 -8.80 10.67
C LEU A 79 -1.85 -8.33 11.31
N ASN A 80 -1.77 -7.43 12.30
CA ASN A 80 -2.94 -6.86 12.97
C ASN A 80 -3.53 -5.66 12.22
N TYR A 81 -2.82 -5.11 11.23
CA TYR A 81 -3.28 -3.95 10.46
C TYR A 81 -4.39 -4.34 9.48
N ASN A 82 -5.49 -3.61 9.52
CA ASN A 82 -6.64 -3.92 8.66
C ASN A 82 -6.51 -3.27 7.26
N PHE A 83 -5.69 -3.84 6.41
CA PHE A 83 -5.53 -3.39 5.01
C PHE A 83 -6.83 -3.51 4.18
N LYS A 84 -7.74 -4.43 4.51
CA LYS A 84 -9.00 -4.63 3.78
C LYS A 84 -9.90 -3.41 3.83
N ARG A 85 -9.90 -2.69 4.95
CA ARG A 85 -10.83 -1.57 5.18
C ARG A 85 -10.66 -0.47 4.14
N SER A 86 -9.43 -0.26 3.67
CA SER A 86 -9.12 0.88 2.81
C SER A 86 -8.79 0.51 1.36
N ASN A 87 -8.14 -0.64 1.10
CA ASN A 87 -7.47 -0.87 -0.17
C ASN A 87 -7.65 -2.26 -0.79
N ASN A 88 -8.55 -3.11 -0.27
CA ASN A 88 -8.72 -4.48 -0.76
C ASN A 88 -7.42 -5.31 -0.77
N ILE A 89 -6.53 -5.10 0.20
CA ILE A 89 -5.30 -5.85 0.38
C ILE A 89 -5.45 -6.79 1.58
N ARG A 90 -4.92 -8.00 1.48
CA ARG A 90 -4.90 -8.97 2.58
C ARG A 90 -3.55 -9.65 2.65
N ILE A 91 -2.92 -9.66 3.83
CA ILE A 91 -1.84 -10.58 4.11
C ILE A 91 -2.47 -11.97 4.25
N SER A 92 -2.20 -12.86 3.30
CA SER A 92 -2.81 -14.20 3.24
C SER A 92 -1.90 -15.27 3.82
N CYS A 93 -0.59 -15.04 3.83
CA CYS A 93 0.39 -15.90 4.47
C CYS A 93 1.57 -15.09 4.99
N ALA A 94 2.27 -15.65 5.96
CA ALA A 94 3.50 -15.08 6.49
C ALA A 94 4.60 -16.15 6.53
N PHE A 95 5.86 -15.70 6.56
CA PHE A 95 7.03 -16.59 6.57
C PHE A 95 8.03 -16.13 7.63
N ASP A 96 8.63 -17.06 8.34
CA ASP A 96 9.69 -16.81 9.30
C ASP A 96 10.63 -18.01 9.38
N ILE A 97 11.86 -17.79 9.91
CA ILE A 97 12.82 -18.85 10.21
C ILE A 97 12.66 -19.42 11.62
N ASN A 98 11.92 -18.72 12.50
CA ASN A 98 11.72 -19.12 13.87
C ASN A 98 10.73 -20.29 13.98
N LYS A 99 11.24 -21.48 14.28
CA LYS A 99 10.46 -22.72 14.44
C LYS A 99 9.41 -22.66 15.56
N GLU A 100 9.48 -21.71 16.48
CA GLU A 100 8.46 -21.55 17.52
C GLU A 100 7.15 -20.97 17.00
N ILE A 101 7.19 -20.25 15.88
CA ILE A 101 6.03 -19.59 15.29
C ILE A 101 5.61 -20.16 13.95
N THR A 102 6.48 -20.87 13.23
CA THR A 102 6.13 -21.58 12.01
C THR A 102 5.12 -22.70 12.32
N GLY A 103 4.18 -22.94 11.39
CA GLY A 103 3.05 -23.85 11.59
C GLY A 103 1.91 -23.29 12.45
N ARG A 104 2.04 -22.07 12.99
CA ARG A 104 0.97 -21.39 13.76
C ARG A 104 0.15 -20.45 12.90
N ILE A 105 -1.01 -20.07 13.43
CA ILE A 105 -1.85 -19.01 12.87
C ILE A 105 -1.74 -17.78 13.78
N LEU A 106 -1.24 -16.65 13.24
CA LEU A 106 -1.12 -15.39 13.96
C LEU A 106 -2.07 -14.35 13.34
N SER A 107 -2.94 -13.77 14.14
CA SER A 107 -3.95 -12.79 13.66
C SER A 107 -4.79 -13.30 12.47
N GLY A 108 -5.06 -14.62 12.43
CA GLY A 108 -5.80 -15.26 11.34
C GLY A 108 -4.97 -15.55 10.08
N VAL A 109 -3.64 -15.33 10.12
CA VAL A 109 -2.71 -15.59 9.01
C VAL A 109 -1.82 -16.78 9.35
N PRO A 110 -1.72 -17.80 8.47
CA PRO A 110 -0.80 -18.92 8.66
C PRO A 110 0.65 -18.46 8.49
N VAL A 111 1.53 -18.93 9.37
CA VAL A 111 2.97 -18.68 9.33
C VAL A 111 3.69 -19.93 8.86
N TYR A 112 4.34 -19.87 7.72
CA TYR A 112 5.10 -20.96 7.12
C TYR A 112 6.59 -20.82 7.38
N ASP A 113 7.32 -21.89 7.17
CA ASP A 113 8.77 -21.85 7.09
C ASP A 113 9.23 -21.20 5.79
N MET A 114 10.44 -20.62 5.80
CA MET A 114 11.03 -20.08 4.57
C MET A 114 11.28 -21.15 3.51
N ASP A 115 11.49 -22.40 3.91
CA ASP A 115 11.65 -23.51 2.98
C ASP A 115 10.38 -23.75 2.12
N ASP A 116 9.20 -23.37 2.61
CA ASP A 116 7.93 -23.50 1.92
C ASP A 116 7.60 -22.29 1.01
N LEU A 117 8.46 -21.26 0.99
CA LEU A 117 8.18 -19.96 0.34
C LEU A 117 7.70 -20.13 -1.09
N LYS A 118 8.49 -20.81 -1.92
CA LYS A 118 8.20 -20.97 -3.35
C LYS A 118 6.88 -21.70 -3.61
N GLN A 119 6.63 -22.75 -2.86
CA GLN A 119 5.41 -23.56 -2.99
C GLN A 119 4.19 -22.74 -2.61
N GLN A 120 4.21 -22.09 -1.44
CA GLN A 120 3.07 -21.33 -0.93
C GLN A 120 2.75 -20.10 -1.78
N LEU A 121 3.76 -19.39 -2.27
CA LEU A 121 3.54 -18.24 -3.16
C LEU A 121 2.93 -18.68 -4.50
N SER A 122 3.39 -19.80 -5.05
CA SER A 122 2.85 -20.36 -6.29
C SER A 122 1.41 -20.82 -6.13
N ASP A 123 1.10 -21.61 -5.09
CA ASP A 123 -0.24 -22.15 -4.85
C ASP A 123 -1.29 -21.07 -4.63
N GLN A 124 -0.90 -19.97 -3.96
CA GLN A 124 -1.76 -18.84 -3.68
C GLN A 124 -1.69 -17.72 -4.73
N GLN A 125 -0.88 -17.88 -5.78
CA GLN A 125 -0.65 -16.89 -6.86
C GLN A 125 -0.23 -15.52 -6.33
N ILE A 126 0.63 -15.50 -5.30
CA ILE A 126 1.11 -14.28 -4.67
C ILE A 126 2.38 -13.80 -5.36
N THR A 127 2.35 -12.56 -5.83
CA THR A 127 3.49 -11.89 -6.49
C THR A 127 3.97 -10.63 -5.76
N ILE A 128 3.35 -10.30 -4.61
CA ILE A 128 3.69 -9.12 -3.82
C ILE A 128 4.02 -9.56 -2.40
N ALA A 129 5.15 -9.05 -1.87
CA ALA A 129 5.59 -9.35 -0.51
C ALA A 129 5.93 -8.08 0.27
N ILE A 130 5.73 -8.15 1.59
CA ILE A 130 6.18 -7.16 2.57
C ILE A 130 7.38 -7.76 3.28
N LEU A 131 8.52 -7.06 3.27
CA LEU A 131 9.77 -7.51 3.87
C LEU A 131 10.07 -6.76 5.17
N THR A 132 10.13 -7.49 6.27
CA THR A 132 10.36 -6.98 7.64
C THR A 132 11.40 -7.80 8.42
N VAL A 133 12.40 -8.32 7.71
CA VAL A 133 13.52 -9.08 8.30
C VAL A 133 14.65 -8.15 8.77
N PRO A 134 15.60 -8.64 9.59
CA PRO A 134 16.82 -7.88 9.91
C PRO A 134 17.61 -7.52 8.64
N SER A 135 18.31 -6.38 8.66
CA SER A 135 19.10 -5.87 7.52
C SER A 135 20.12 -6.88 7.01
N THR A 136 20.69 -7.67 7.91
CA THR A 136 21.69 -8.72 7.58
C THR A 136 21.13 -9.87 6.74
N ALA A 137 19.82 -10.11 6.81
CA ALA A 137 19.14 -11.15 6.03
C ALA A 137 18.43 -10.60 4.78
N ALA A 138 18.25 -9.27 4.67
CA ALA A 138 17.32 -8.66 3.73
C ALA A 138 17.65 -8.95 2.25
N GLN A 139 18.92 -8.86 1.84
CA GLN A 139 19.29 -9.12 0.45
C GLN A 139 19.08 -10.60 0.08
N LYS A 140 19.58 -11.52 0.91
CA LYS A 140 19.41 -12.95 0.68
C LYS A 140 17.93 -13.32 0.59
N THR A 141 17.11 -12.83 1.52
CA THR A 141 15.66 -13.06 1.49
C THR A 141 15.00 -12.45 0.24
N THR A 142 15.50 -11.30 -0.22
CA THR A 142 15.02 -10.70 -1.48
C THR A 142 15.30 -11.60 -2.67
N ASP A 143 16.49 -12.17 -2.77
CA ASP A 143 16.86 -13.08 -3.84
C ASP A 143 15.98 -14.34 -3.82
N GLU A 144 15.73 -14.92 -2.65
CA GLU A 144 14.81 -16.06 -2.47
C GLU A 144 13.36 -15.72 -2.89
N MET A 145 12.86 -14.52 -2.54
CA MET A 145 11.54 -14.05 -2.96
C MET A 145 11.44 -13.88 -4.48
N VAL A 146 12.47 -13.31 -5.11
CA VAL A 146 12.52 -13.13 -6.57
C VAL A 146 12.52 -14.48 -7.28
N ASP A 147 13.33 -15.44 -6.81
CA ASP A 147 13.38 -16.80 -7.34
C ASP A 147 12.04 -17.56 -7.13
N ALA A 148 11.28 -17.19 -6.11
CA ALA A 148 9.94 -17.70 -5.87
C ALA A 148 8.84 -17.00 -6.69
N GLY A 149 9.18 -16.00 -7.52
CA GLY A 149 8.26 -15.32 -8.43
C GLY A 149 7.65 -14.01 -7.93
N VAL A 150 8.17 -13.43 -6.84
CA VAL A 150 7.75 -12.11 -6.36
C VAL A 150 8.14 -11.03 -7.37
N LYS A 151 7.20 -10.13 -7.69
CA LYS A 151 7.37 -8.99 -8.60
C LYS A 151 7.27 -7.63 -7.92
N GLY A 152 6.70 -7.58 -6.73
CA GLY A 152 6.59 -6.37 -5.93
C GLY A 152 7.04 -6.60 -4.49
N ILE A 153 7.94 -5.74 -3.97
CA ILE A 153 8.46 -5.82 -2.62
C ILE A 153 8.25 -4.49 -1.91
N MET A 154 7.53 -4.51 -0.80
CA MET A 154 7.47 -3.39 0.14
C MET A 154 8.54 -3.61 1.21
N ASN A 155 9.64 -2.85 1.11
CA ASN A 155 10.83 -3.03 1.93
C ASN A 155 10.79 -2.10 3.16
N PHE A 156 10.70 -2.68 4.34
CA PHE A 156 10.83 -1.97 5.62
C PHE A 156 12.22 -2.10 6.26
N THR A 157 13.16 -2.74 5.58
CA THR A 157 14.53 -2.84 6.10
C THR A 157 15.31 -1.54 5.80
N PRO A 158 16.28 -1.16 6.65
CA PRO A 158 17.01 0.10 6.47
C PRO A 158 18.08 0.06 5.38
N ILE A 159 18.03 -0.92 4.48
CA ILE A 159 19.00 -1.04 3.38
C ILE A 159 18.29 -0.98 2.02
N ARG A 160 19.03 -0.50 1.02
CA ARG A 160 18.58 -0.61 -0.36
C ARG A 160 18.82 -2.02 -0.87
N LEU A 161 17.77 -2.60 -1.46
CA LEU A 161 17.81 -3.93 -2.03
C LEU A 161 18.19 -3.85 -3.52
N SER A 162 19.02 -4.80 -3.95
CA SER A 162 19.26 -5.05 -5.37
C SER A 162 18.22 -6.06 -5.88
N ALA A 163 17.54 -5.74 -6.97
CA ALA A 163 16.56 -6.62 -7.59
C ALA A 163 16.60 -6.49 -9.11
N PRO A 164 16.16 -7.51 -9.87
CA PRO A 164 16.02 -7.43 -11.31
C PRO A 164 15.11 -6.28 -11.76
N ALA A 165 15.28 -5.79 -12.97
CA ALA A 165 14.55 -4.63 -13.50
C ALA A 165 13.03 -4.84 -13.61
N ASP A 166 12.57 -6.08 -13.65
CA ASP A 166 11.17 -6.47 -13.67
C ASP A 166 10.55 -6.67 -12.27
N VAL A 167 11.33 -6.44 -11.20
CA VAL A 167 10.89 -6.47 -9.81
C VAL A 167 10.84 -5.06 -9.25
N ARG A 168 9.66 -4.64 -8.80
CA ARG A 168 9.48 -3.32 -8.19
C ARG A 168 9.75 -3.36 -6.69
N VAL A 169 10.70 -2.56 -6.23
CA VAL A 169 10.97 -2.39 -4.79
C VAL A 169 10.51 -0.99 -4.36
N GLN A 170 9.62 -0.95 -3.37
CA GLN A 170 9.20 0.27 -2.68
C GLN A 170 9.80 0.29 -1.29
N ASN A 171 10.74 1.20 -1.03
CA ASN A 171 11.31 1.39 0.29
C ASN A 171 10.39 2.23 1.18
N VAL A 172 10.23 1.83 2.44
CA VAL A 172 9.50 2.54 3.48
C VAL A 172 10.47 2.85 4.61
N ASP A 173 10.92 4.10 4.69
CA ASP A 173 11.81 4.59 5.73
C ASP A 173 11.08 5.60 6.61
N LEU A 174 10.61 5.13 7.77
CA LEU A 174 9.87 5.95 8.71
C LEU A 174 10.71 7.10 9.30
N ALA A 175 12.03 6.95 9.36
CA ALA A 175 12.92 8.00 9.85
C ALA A 175 13.01 9.14 8.83
N THR A 176 13.13 8.82 7.56
CA THR A 176 13.13 9.81 6.46
C THR A 176 11.80 10.55 6.37
N GLU A 177 10.66 9.86 6.52
CA GLU A 177 9.34 10.51 6.55
C GLU A 177 9.21 11.48 7.73
N LEU A 178 9.68 11.08 8.91
CA LEU A 178 9.68 11.95 10.09
C LEU A 178 10.60 13.16 9.93
N GLN A 179 11.81 12.97 9.36
CA GLN A 179 12.75 14.06 9.08
C GLN A 179 12.15 15.08 8.08
N THR A 180 11.45 14.58 7.06
CA THR A 180 10.74 15.42 6.09
C THR A 180 9.68 16.29 6.78
N LEU A 181 8.89 15.69 7.69
CA LEU A 181 7.91 16.43 8.48
C LEU A 181 8.58 17.52 9.36
N ILE A 182 9.68 17.19 10.04
CA ILE A 182 10.43 18.15 10.87
C ILE A 182 10.93 19.32 10.03
N TYR A 183 11.50 19.03 8.85
CA TYR A 183 12.00 20.07 7.95
C TYR A 183 10.91 21.08 7.55
N PHE A 184 9.72 20.62 7.18
CA PHE A 184 8.61 21.51 6.82
C PHE A 184 8.10 22.33 8.00
N LEU A 185 8.08 21.75 9.21
CA LEU A 185 7.67 22.50 10.41
C LEU A 185 8.66 23.61 10.80
N ASP A 186 9.94 23.42 10.52
CA ASP A 186 10.95 24.45 10.82
C ASP A 186 10.96 25.56 9.74
N SER A 187 10.79 25.22 8.45
CA SER A 187 10.66 26.20 7.37
C SER A 187 9.43 27.11 7.54
N ASP A 188 8.29 26.58 8.01
CA ASP A 188 7.08 27.37 8.28
C ASP A 188 7.25 28.38 9.45
N LYS A 189 8.24 28.20 10.32
CA LYS A 189 8.56 29.14 11.39
C LYS A 189 9.40 30.30 10.87
N GLU A 190 10.38 30.04 10.01
CA GLU A 190 11.24 31.07 9.41
C GLU A 190 10.44 32.02 8.51
N ASP A 191 9.43 31.51 7.77
CA ASP A 191 8.56 32.34 6.93
C ASP A 191 7.57 33.22 7.72
N LYS A 192 7.36 32.97 9.02
CA LYS A 192 6.49 33.74 9.89
C LYS A 192 7.24 34.80 10.70
N GLU A 193 8.56 34.73 10.78
CA GLU A 193 9.42 35.69 11.48
C GLU A 193 10.02 36.77 10.55
N ASN A 194 9.80 36.70 9.24
CA ASN A 194 10.14 37.68 8.23
C ASN A 194 8.88 38.39 7.70
#